data_77c72971844456aeab5a1a762fc4ccbf
#
_entry.id   77c72971844456aeab5a1a762fc4ccbf
#
_cell.length_a   1.000
_cell.length_b   1.000
_cell.length_c   1.000
_cell.angle_alpha   90.00
_cell.angle_beta   90.00
_cell.angle_gamma   90.00
#
_symmetry.space_group_name_H-M   'P 1'
#
loop_
_entity.id
_entity.type
_entity.pdbx_description
1 polymer ?
#
loop_
_entity_poly.entity_id
_entity_poly.type
_entity_poly.pdbx_seq_one_letter_code
_entity_poly.pdbx_strand_id
1 'polypeptide(L)'
;MTRVLVALLGALTVLGLAAPTARAEKAVGYVAGTKTTLRITEIEGKNVEVKTAKAFRVMAKAARKKGVDLRIRSGFRTFAKQQRLYKQYRRGAGNLAAPPGYSNHESGRALDLSVTNHKAFDWLQEHAHTYGFHRTVPGEAWHWEYLGDEDKDALSRPERPSRKAHKKSPKRDS
;
A
#
# COMPACT_ATOMS: atom_id res chain seq x y z
N MET A 1 68.75 -26.26 -12.91
CA MET A 1 68.09 -24.92 -12.80
C MET A 1 66.57 -25.16 -12.68
N THR A 2 66.08 -25.24 -11.46
CA THR A 2 64.67 -25.60 -11.16
C THR A 2 63.91 -24.28 -10.85
N ARG A 3 62.94 -23.89 -11.68
CA ARG A 3 62.10 -22.71 -11.45
C ARG A 3 60.91 -23.12 -10.61
N VAL A 4 60.82 -22.55 -9.38
CA VAL A 4 59.65 -22.67 -8.49
C VAL A 4 58.62 -21.60 -8.92
N LEU A 5 57.45 -22.05 -9.31
CA LEU A 5 56.29 -21.19 -9.60
C LEU A 5 55.50 -20.97 -8.33
N VAL A 6 55.56 -19.76 -7.80
CA VAL A 6 54.74 -19.36 -6.62
C VAL A 6 53.38 -18.89 -7.15
N ALA A 7 52.32 -19.65 -6.90
CA ALA A 7 50.94 -19.24 -7.18
C ALA A 7 50.41 -18.36 -6.04
N LEU A 8 50.17 -17.10 -6.30
CA LEU A 8 49.43 -16.21 -5.39
C LEU A 8 47.94 -16.51 -5.52
N LEU A 9 47.36 -17.15 -4.50
CA LEU A 9 45.91 -17.20 -4.33
C LEU A 9 45.42 -15.86 -3.76
N GLY A 10 44.82 -15.01 -4.59
CA GLY A 10 44.14 -13.83 -4.19
C GLY A 10 42.74 -14.18 -3.56
N ALA A 11 42.58 -14.03 -2.26
CA ALA A 11 41.29 -14.16 -1.59
C ALA A 11 40.40 -12.97 -1.95
N LEU A 12 39.39 -13.22 -2.76
CA LEU A 12 38.35 -12.23 -3.09
C LEU A 12 37.36 -12.15 -1.92
N THR A 13 37.57 -11.19 -1.00
CA THR A 13 36.59 -10.88 0.06
C THR A 13 35.38 -10.20 -0.57
N VAL A 14 34.30 -10.96 -0.74
CA VAL A 14 32.99 -10.41 -1.10
C VAL A 14 32.42 -9.69 0.12
N LEU A 15 32.56 -8.37 0.13
CA LEU A 15 31.91 -7.50 1.12
C LEU A 15 30.41 -7.51 0.81
N GLY A 16 29.65 -8.36 1.50
CA GLY A 16 28.19 -8.37 1.40
C GLY A 16 27.63 -7.06 1.94
N LEU A 17 27.20 -6.16 1.05
CA LEU A 17 26.37 -5.01 1.42
C LEU A 17 25.04 -5.56 1.95
N ALA A 18 24.90 -5.64 3.28
CA ALA A 18 23.61 -5.84 3.91
C ALA A 18 22.74 -4.63 3.57
N ALA A 19 21.64 -4.85 2.83
CA ALA A 19 20.67 -3.82 2.56
C ALA A 19 20.16 -3.26 3.90
N PRO A 20 20.08 -1.92 4.07
CA PRO A 20 19.60 -1.34 5.32
C PRO A 20 18.19 -1.84 5.61
N THR A 21 18.03 -2.52 6.74
CA THR A 21 16.70 -2.89 7.24
C THR A 21 16.00 -1.60 7.63
N ALA A 22 14.97 -1.21 6.87
CA ALA A 22 14.18 -0.01 7.16
C ALA A 22 13.64 -0.12 8.61
N ARG A 23 14.13 0.77 9.47
CA ARG A 23 13.75 0.84 10.89
C ARG A 23 12.31 1.31 10.98
N ALA A 24 11.52 0.66 11.84
CA ALA A 24 10.16 1.11 12.10
C ALA A 24 10.15 2.41 12.92
N GLU A 25 9.40 3.40 12.46
CA GLU A 25 9.23 4.70 13.10
C GLU A 25 7.81 4.88 13.64
N LYS A 26 7.64 5.78 14.63
CA LYS A 26 6.32 6.16 15.12
C LYS A 26 5.75 7.28 14.23
N ALA A 27 4.49 7.15 13.85
CA ALA A 27 3.76 8.18 13.10
C ALA A 27 2.38 8.39 13.71
N VAL A 28 1.84 9.59 13.53
CA VAL A 28 0.45 9.89 13.88
C VAL A 28 -0.43 9.46 12.72
N GLY A 29 -1.32 8.51 12.97
CA GLY A 29 -2.34 8.05 12.05
C GLY A 29 -3.75 8.26 12.58
N TYR A 30 -4.73 7.78 11.81
CA TYR A 30 -6.15 7.85 12.18
C TYR A 30 -6.86 6.55 11.80
N VAL A 31 -7.74 6.09 12.69
CA VAL A 31 -8.61 4.94 12.46
C VAL A 31 -10.05 5.38 12.78
N ALA A 32 -10.91 5.38 11.77
CA ALA A 32 -12.32 5.76 11.90
C ALA A 32 -12.54 7.11 12.65
N GLY A 33 -11.72 8.11 12.32
CA GLY A 33 -11.75 9.45 12.93
C GLY A 33 -10.93 9.59 14.22
N THR A 34 -10.48 8.49 14.82
CA THR A 34 -9.71 8.51 16.07
C THR A 34 -8.21 8.61 15.78
N LYS A 35 -7.57 9.63 16.38
CA LYS A 35 -6.11 9.81 16.33
C LYS A 35 -5.41 8.68 17.07
N THR A 36 -4.38 8.09 16.44
CA THR A 36 -3.63 6.97 17.01
C THR A 36 -2.15 7.06 16.66
N THR A 37 -1.31 6.35 17.41
CA THR A 37 0.11 6.18 17.08
C THR A 37 0.30 4.88 16.33
N LEU A 38 0.85 4.97 15.13
CA LEU A 38 1.19 3.85 14.27
C LEU A 38 2.71 3.59 14.30
N ARG A 39 3.08 2.35 14.00
CA ARG A 39 4.46 2.01 13.63
C ARG A 39 4.52 1.86 12.11
N ILE A 40 5.29 2.72 11.47
CA ILE A 40 5.48 2.69 10.01
C ILE A 40 6.89 2.24 9.66
N THR A 41 7.05 1.66 8.49
CA THR A 41 8.33 1.31 7.87
C THR A 41 8.27 1.64 6.39
N GLU A 42 9.42 1.77 5.76
CA GLU A 42 9.50 2.07 4.34
C GLU A 42 9.56 0.78 3.49
N ILE A 43 8.83 0.78 2.38
CA ILE A 43 8.95 -0.19 1.28
C ILE A 43 8.94 0.62 -0.02
N GLU A 44 9.99 0.49 -0.83
CA GLU A 44 10.11 1.14 -2.16
C GLU A 44 9.87 2.66 -2.10
N GLY A 45 10.40 3.33 -1.07
CA GLY A 45 10.21 4.76 -0.87
C GLY A 45 8.81 5.16 -0.39
N LYS A 46 7.98 4.21 0.06
CA LYS A 46 6.64 4.45 0.59
C LYS A 46 6.53 4.01 2.03
N ASN A 47 6.02 4.90 2.88
CA ASN A 47 5.69 4.57 4.26
C ASN A 47 4.46 3.66 4.32
N VAL A 48 4.54 2.59 5.10
CA VAL A 48 3.50 1.58 5.27
C VAL A 48 3.46 1.17 6.74
N GLU A 49 2.29 0.88 7.29
CA GLU A 49 2.19 0.32 8.64
C GLU A 49 2.92 -1.03 8.70
N VAL A 50 3.58 -1.33 9.82
CA VAL A 50 4.53 -2.47 9.94
C VAL A 50 3.87 -3.83 9.65
N LYS A 51 2.65 -4.07 10.14
CA LYS A 51 1.93 -5.34 9.88
C LYS A 51 1.54 -5.45 8.41
N THR A 52 1.00 -4.39 7.83
CA THR A 52 0.68 -4.27 6.41
C THR A 52 1.92 -4.49 5.54
N ALA A 53 3.06 -3.90 5.93
CA ALA A 53 4.34 -4.06 5.24
C ALA A 53 4.84 -5.51 5.27
N LYS A 54 4.69 -6.19 6.41
CA LYS A 54 5.06 -7.61 6.56
C LYS A 54 4.21 -8.48 5.63
N ALA A 55 2.90 -8.31 5.64
CA ALA A 55 1.98 -9.04 4.79
C ALA A 55 2.25 -8.78 3.30
N PHE A 56 2.44 -7.51 2.92
CA PHE A 56 2.77 -7.15 1.54
C PHE A 56 4.06 -7.80 1.03
N ARG A 57 5.13 -7.84 1.85
CA ARG A 57 6.39 -8.49 1.44
C ARG A 57 6.19 -9.98 1.15
N VAL A 58 5.37 -10.68 1.94
CA VAL A 58 5.04 -12.10 1.70
C VAL A 58 4.24 -12.26 0.41
N MET A 59 3.21 -11.43 0.22
CA MET A 59 2.39 -11.41 -0.99
C MET A 59 3.22 -11.11 -2.24
N ALA A 60 4.05 -10.07 -2.22
CA ALA A 60 4.90 -9.68 -3.34
C ALA A 60 5.94 -10.75 -3.69
N LYS A 61 6.50 -11.46 -2.67
CA LYS A 61 7.39 -12.62 -2.90
C LYS A 61 6.67 -13.76 -3.62
N ALA A 62 5.43 -14.05 -3.25
CA ALA A 62 4.63 -15.09 -3.90
C ALA A 62 4.26 -14.71 -5.34
N ALA A 63 3.82 -13.48 -5.58
CA ALA A 63 3.53 -12.94 -6.90
C ALA A 63 4.75 -13.03 -7.83
N ARG A 64 5.94 -12.66 -7.32
CA ARG A 64 7.20 -12.71 -8.10
C ARG A 64 7.55 -14.11 -8.55
N LYS A 65 7.28 -15.16 -7.75
CA LYS A 65 7.46 -16.57 -8.17
C LYS A 65 6.58 -16.95 -9.36
N LYS A 66 5.50 -16.21 -9.60
CA LYS A 66 4.60 -16.35 -10.75
C LYS A 66 4.90 -15.35 -11.88
N GLY A 67 6.03 -14.64 -11.77
CA GLY A 67 6.43 -13.62 -12.74
C GLY A 67 5.56 -12.37 -12.70
N VAL A 68 4.96 -12.05 -11.54
CA VAL A 68 4.19 -10.84 -11.29
C VAL A 68 4.96 -9.95 -10.33
N ASP A 69 5.26 -8.72 -10.74
CA ASP A 69 5.96 -7.73 -9.92
C ASP A 69 4.95 -6.72 -9.37
N LEU A 70 4.63 -6.84 -8.09
CA LEU A 70 3.74 -5.91 -7.39
C LEU A 70 4.52 -4.69 -6.91
N ARG A 71 4.05 -3.49 -7.22
CA ARG A 71 4.68 -2.22 -6.85
C ARG A 71 3.72 -1.32 -6.09
N ILE A 72 4.20 -0.71 -5.00
CA ILE A 72 3.43 0.25 -4.21
C ILE A 72 3.53 1.64 -4.84
N ARG A 73 2.39 2.24 -5.20
CA ARG A 73 2.28 3.62 -5.67
C ARG A 73 2.01 4.59 -4.51
N SER A 74 1.19 4.17 -3.55
CA SER A 74 0.83 4.94 -2.36
C SER A 74 0.62 4.01 -1.17
N GLY A 75 1.07 4.42 0.01
CA GLY A 75 0.88 3.72 1.28
C GLY A 75 0.31 4.67 2.34
N PHE A 76 0.95 4.77 3.50
CA PHE A 76 0.54 5.64 4.59
C PHE A 76 0.40 7.10 4.13
N ARG A 77 -0.67 7.74 4.58
CA ARG A 77 -1.01 9.13 4.25
C ARG A 77 -1.23 9.93 5.52
N THR A 78 -0.56 11.06 5.66
CA THR A 78 -0.76 11.97 6.80
C THR A 78 -2.12 12.66 6.71
N PHE A 79 -2.67 13.06 7.87
CA PHE A 79 -3.91 13.83 7.97
C PHE A 79 -3.89 15.09 7.11
N ALA A 80 -2.80 15.86 7.14
CA ALA A 80 -2.65 17.07 6.34
C ALA A 80 -2.72 16.79 4.82
N LYS A 81 -2.12 15.66 4.36
CA LYS A 81 -2.23 15.25 2.95
C LYS A 81 -3.66 14.83 2.61
N GLN A 82 -4.33 14.08 3.49
CA GLN A 82 -5.73 13.69 3.30
C GLN A 82 -6.65 14.91 3.25
N GLN A 83 -6.44 15.89 4.12
CA GLN A 83 -7.21 17.14 4.13
C GLN A 83 -7.08 17.90 2.79
N ARG A 84 -5.87 17.98 2.21
CA ARG A 84 -5.67 18.60 0.90
C ARG A 84 -6.45 17.87 -0.20
N LEU A 85 -6.36 16.53 -0.25
CA LEU A 85 -7.06 15.72 -1.24
C LEU A 85 -8.58 15.86 -1.09
N TYR A 86 -9.10 15.84 0.13
CA TYR A 86 -10.51 16.04 0.40
C TYR A 86 -11.00 17.42 -0.03
N LYS A 87 -10.22 18.50 0.23
CA LYS A 87 -10.53 19.85 -0.25
C LYS A 87 -10.57 19.91 -1.78
N GLN A 88 -9.64 19.25 -2.47
CA GLN A 88 -9.64 19.16 -3.96
C GLN A 88 -10.89 18.42 -4.45
N TYR A 89 -11.20 17.27 -3.89
CA TYR A 89 -12.43 16.52 -4.20
C TYR A 89 -13.69 17.36 -4.00
N ARG A 90 -13.80 18.05 -2.87
CA ARG A 90 -14.97 18.92 -2.56
C ARG A 90 -15.16 20.06 -3.54
N ARG A 91 -14.10 20.51 -4.19
CA ARG A 91 -14.11 21.57 -5.22
C ARG A 91 -14.30 21.01 -6.64
N GLY A 92 -14.44 19.70 -6.81
CA GLY A 92 -14.52 19.04 -8.12
C GLY A 92 -13.19 19.03 -8.90
N ALA A 93 -12.07 19.36 -8.24
CA ALA A 93 -10.73 19.45 -8.86
C ALA A 93 -9.83 18.24 -8.57
N GLY A 94 -10.37 17.18 -7.97
CA GLY A 94 -9.61 15.97 -7.60
C GLY A 94 -10.46 14.72 -7.60
N ASN A 95 -9.79 13.57 -7.46
CA ASN A 95 -10.45 12.28 -7.35
C ASN A 95 -11.26 12.17 -6.05
N LEU A 96 -12.14 11.17 -5.98
CA LEU A 96 -12.88 10.81 -4.78
C LEU A 96 -11.90 10.68 -3.59
N ALA A 97 -12.21 11.33 -2.48
CA ALA A 97 -11.40 11.27 -1.27
C ALA A 97 -12.29 11.21 -0.03
N ALA A 98 -11.93 10.34 0.92
CA ALA A 98 -12.58 10.27 2.22
C ALA A 98 -12.34 11.55 3.04
N PRO A 99 -13.23 11.92 3.97
CA PRO A 99 -12.95 12.97 4.95
C PRO A 99 -11.65 12.69 5.71
N PRO A 100 -10.89 13.73 6.13
CA PRO A 100 -9.70 13.56 6.97
C PRO A 100 -10.02 12.76 8.23
N GLY A 101 -9.13 11.83 8.58
CA GLY A 101 -9.31 10.89 9.69
C GLY A 101 -10.06 9.59 9.32
N TYR A 102 -10.65 9.51 8.13
CA TYR A 102 -11.47 8.36 7.70
C TYR A 102 -10.92 7.60 6.50
N SER A 103 -9.76 7.98 6.00
CA SER A 103 -9.09 7.23 4.93
C SER A 103 -8.29 6.07 5.51
N ASN A 104 -8.42 4.86 4.93
CA ASN A 104 -7.62 3.71 5.35
C ASN A 104 -6.13 3.85 5.01
N HIS A 105 -5.75 4.81 4.16
CA HIS A 105 -4.37 5.24 4.04
C HIS A 105 -3.84 5.93 5.31
N GLU A 106 -4.70 6.61 6.09
CA GLU A 106 -4.30 7.26 7.34
C GLU A 106 -4.09 6.27 8.49
N SER A 107 -4.65 5.06 8.39
CA SER A 107 -4.36 3.94 9.28
C SER A 107 -3.10 3.15 8.86
N GLY A 108 -2.55 3.44 7.66
CA GLY A 108 -1.45 2.70 7.05
C GLY A 108 -1.81 1.29 6.56
N ARG A 109 -3.11 0.94 6.55
CA ARG A 109 -3.61 -0.37 6.09
C ARG A 109 -3.88 -0.41 4.58
N ALA A 110 -4.13 0.73 3.93
CA ALA A 110 -4.39 0.81 2.50
C ALA A 110 -3.10 0.98 1.70
N LEU A 111 -3.02 0.25 0.60
CA LEU A 111 -1.98 0.35 -0.42
C LEU A 111 -2.62 0.60 -1.78
N ASP A 112 -2.14 1.60 -2.51
CA ASP A 112 -2.41 1.69 -3.93
C ASP A 112 -1.30 0.96 -4.67
N LEU A 113 -1.66 -0.11 -5.37
CA LEU A 113 -0.73 -0.95 -6.13
C LEU A 113 -0.76 -0.60 -7.61
N SER A 114 0.37 -0.82 -8.30
CA SER A 114 0.42 -0.67 -9.75
C SER A 114 -0.29 -1.84 -10.42
N VAL A 115 -1.40 -1.56 -11.08
CA VAL A 115 -2.20 -2.53 -11.84
C VAL A 115 -2.29 -2.14 -13.32
N THR A 116 -1.22 -1.52 -13.83
CA THR A 116 -1.15 -1.06 -15.24
C THR A 116 -1.11 -2.20 -16.25
N ASN A 117 -0.74 -3.41 -15.83
CA ASN A 117 -0.89 -4.63 -16.62
C ASN A 117 -1.97 -5.53 -16.00
N HIS A 118 -2.77 -6.16 -16.84
CA HIS A 118 -3.82 -7.08 -16.43
C HIS A 118 -3.30 -8.22 -15.55
N LYS A 119 -2.09 -8.72 -15.84
CA LYS A 119 -1.47 -9.82 -15.10
C LYS A 119 -1.35 -9.56 -13.59
N ALA A 120 -0.98 -8.34 -13.20
CA ALA A 120 -0.88 -7.96 -11.79
C ALA A 120 -2.27 -7.88 -11.13
N PHE A 121 -3.24 -7.29 -11.84
CA PHE A 121 -4.61 -7.19 -11.35
C PHE A 121 -5.27 -8.55 -11.19
N ASP A 122 -5.17 -9.41 -12.21
CA ASP A 122 -5.76 -10.76 -12.20
C ASP A 122 -5.16 -11.60 -11.07
N TRP A 123 -3.83 -11.54 -10.90
CA TRP A 123 -3.15 -12.22 -9.81
C TRP A 123 -3.64 -11.74 -8.43
N LEU A 124 -3.78 -10.43 -8.25
CA LEU A 124 -4.27 -9.84 -7.01
C LEU A 124 -5.73 -10.26 -6.74
N GLN A 125 -6.59 -10.25 -7.75
CA GLN A 125 -7.98 -10.69 -7.64
C GLN A 125 -8.08 -12.13 -7.12
N GLU A 126 -7.20 -13.00 -7.60
CA GLU A 126 -7.23 -14.42 -7.26
C GLU A 126 -6.56 -14.72 -5.91
N HIS A 127 -5.50 -14.00 -5.57
CA HIS A 127 -4.61 -14.44 -4.49
C HIS A 127 -4.48 -13.47 -3.31
N ALA A 128 -4.79 -12.18 -3.46
CA ALA A 128 -4.50 -11.18 -2.44
C ALA A 128 -5.16 -11.47 -1.09
N HIS A 129 -6.37 -12.04 -1.10
CA HIS A 129 -7.13 -12.39 0.11
C HIS A 129 -6.40 -13.41 0.99
N THR A 130 -5.59 -14.32 0.42
CA THR A 130 -4.80 -15.30 1.20
C THR A 130 -3.69 -14.65 2.01
N TYR A 131 -3.37 -13.39 1.71
CA TYR A 131 -2.40 -12.55 2.42
C TYR A 131 -3.06 -11.46 3.25
N GLY A 132 -4.39 -11.52 3.42
CA GLY A 132 -5.19 -10.56 4.16
C GLY A 132 -5.43 -9.23 3.44
N PHE A 133 -5.22 -9.17 2.11
CA PHE A 133 -5.51 -7.98 1.31
C PHE A 133 -6.82 -8.12 0.55
N HIS A 134 -7.66 -7.10 0.63
CA HIS A 134 -8.98 -7.08 0.02
C HIS A 134 -9.21 -5.78 -0.73
N ARG A 135 -9.99 -5.87 -1.79
CA ARG A 135 -10.47 -4.70 -2.55
C ARG A 135 -11.75 -4.19 -1.91
N THR A 136 -11.67 -3.05 -1.24
CA THR A 136 -12.77 -2.50 -0.42
C THR A 136 -13.46 -1.30 -1.06
N VAL A 137 -12.85 -0.71 -2.11
CA VAL A 137 -13.40 0.45 -2.82
C VAL A 137 -13.80 0.05 -4.24
N PRO A 138 -15.12 0.00 -4.56
CA PRO A 138 -15.60 -0.25 -5.91
C PRO A 138 -15.05 0.79 -6.89
N GLY A 139 -14.64 0.34 -8.09
CA GLY A 139 -14.09 1.20 -9.12
C GLY A 139 -12.60 1.54 -8.98
N GLU A 140 -11.97 1.23 -7.86
CA GLU A 140 -10.54 1.44 -7.63
C GLU A 140 -9.77 0.12 -7.72
N ALA A 141 -9.38 -0.29 -8.93
CA ALA A 141 -8.64 -1.53 -9.16
C ALA A 141 -7.27 -1.57 -8.47
N TRP A 142 -6.70 -0.41 -8.20
CA TRP A 142 -5.40 -0.22 -7.55
C TRP A 142 -5.47 -0.26 -6.02
N HIS A 143 -6.65 -0.03 -5.40
CA HIS A 143 -6.80 0.14 -3.95
C HIS A 143 -7.01 -1.20 -3.23
N TRP A 144 -6.06 -1.56 -2.36
CA TRP A 144 -6.07 -2.82 -1.61
C TRP A 144 -5.83 -2.54 -0.13
N GLU A 145 -6.66 -3.13 0.74
CA GLU A 145 -6.58 -2.93 2.18
C GLU A 145 -6.17 -4.21 2.90
N TYR A 146 -5.21 -4.08 3.81
CA TYR A 146 -4.85 -5.17 4.70
C TYR A 146 -5.82 -5.22 5.87
N LEU A 147 -6.69 -6.23 5.88
CA LEU A 147 -7.66 -6.48 6.93
C LEU A 147 -7.14 -7.48 7.98
N GLY A 148 -6.04 -8.19 7.69
CA GLY A 148 -5.51 -9.25 8.55
C GLY A 148 -6.39 -10.50 8.60
N ASP A 149 -6.00 -11.44 9.46
CA ASP A 149 -6.81 -12.66 9.69
C ASP A 149 -8.01 -12.39 10.62
N GLU A 150 -7.99 -11.28 11.35
CA GLU A 150 -8.97 -10.94 12.39
C GLU A 150 -10.26 -10.32 11.83
N ASP A 151 -10.25 -9.85 10.60
CA ASP A 151 -11.39 -9.17 9.97
C ASP A 151 -12.09 -10.03 8.92
N LYS A 152 -12.10 -11.35 9.08
CA LYS A 152 -12.91 -12.25 8.22
C LYS A 152 -14.40 -11.85 8.24
N ASP A 153 -14.87 -11.28 9.34
CA ASP A 153 -16.21 -10.73 9.48
C ASP A 153 -16.43 -9.40 8.75
N ALA A 154 -15.36 -8.66 8.44
CA ALA A 154 -15.47 -7.42 7.65
C ALA A 154 -15.85 -7.70 6.19
N LEU A 155 -15.54 -8.90 5.68
CA LEU A 155 -15.92 -9.34 4.33
C LEU A 155 -17.42 -9.62 4.21
N SER A 156 -18.10 -9.92 5.31
CA SER A 156 -19.56 -10.15 5.36
C SER A 156 -20.35 -8.85 5.56
N ARG A 157 -19.68 -7.72 5.83
CA ARG A 157 -20.37 -6.43 5.90
C ARG A 157 -20.82 -6.02 4.50
N PRO A 158 -22.11 -5.69 4.30
CA PRO A 158 -22.56 -5.17 3.02
C PRO A 158 -21.72 -3.96 2.64
N GLU A 159 -21.29 -3.92 1.37
CA GLU A 159 -20.54 -2.80 0.81
C GLU A 159 -21.17 -1.48 1.26
N ARG A 160 -20.38 -0.60 1.88
CA ARG A 160 -20.86 0.76 2.14
C ARG A 160 -21.28 1.33 0.79
N PRO A 161 -22.55 1.72 0.62
CA PRO A 161 -22.99 2.25 -0.66
C PRO A 161 -22.07 3.39 -1.04
N SER A 162 -21.46 3.30 -2.22
CA SER A 162 -20.72 4.40 -2.80
C SER A 162 -21.66 5.60 -2.73
N ARG A 163 -21.31 6.64 -1.98
CA ARG A 163 -22.11 7.85 -1.90
C ARG A 163 -22.25 8.33 -3.34
N LYS A 164 -23.46 8.11 -3.89
CA LYS A 164 -23.85 8.53 -5.23
C LYS A 164 -23.29 9.91 -5.48
N ALA A 165 -22.61 10.07 -6.61
CA ALA A 165 -22.14 11.36 -7.09
C ALA A 165 -23.19 12.42 -6.81
N HIS A 166 -22.80 13.47 -6.11
CA HIS A 166 -23.67 14.61 -5.83
C HIS A 166 -24.19 15.08 -7.18
N LYS A 167 -25.49 14.87 -7.42
CA LYS A 167 -26.18 15.46 -8.57
C LYS A 167 -25.86 16.95 -8.56
N LYS A 168 -25.28 17.45 -9.66
CA LYS A 168 -25.19 18.88 -9.93
C LYS A 168 -26.56 19.49 -9.65
N SER A 169 -26.61 20.44 -8.72
CA SER A 169 -27.77 21.28 -8.52
C SER A 169 -28.12 21.93 -9.84
N PRO A 170 -29.40 21.99 -10.27
CA PRO A 170 -29.77 22.68 -11.48
C PRO A 170 -29.40 24.16 -11.32
N LYS A 171 -28.81 24.74 -12.37
CA LYS A 171 -28.63 26.18 -12.50
C LYS A 171 -30.04 26.81 -12.39
N ARG A 172 -30.21 27.73 -11.46
CA ARG A 172 -31.32 28.67 -11.49
C ARG A 172 -31.03 29.66 -12.58
N ASP A 173 -31.75 29.54 -13.70
CA ASP A 173 -31.86 30.60 -14.68
C ASP A 173 -32.80 31.67 -14.10
N SER A 174 -32.30 32.85 -13.97
CA SER A 174 -33.06 34.10 -13.79
C SER A 174 -32.49 35.18 -14.70
#